data_fc3e8ffa9e0c723cc351ed4036c9c9a3
#
_entry.id   fc3e8ffa9e0c723cc351ed4036c9c9a3
#
_cell.length_a   1.000
_cell.length_b   1.000
_cell.length_c   1.000
_cell.angle_alpha   90.00
_cell.angle_beta   90.00
_cell.angle_gamma   90.00
#
_symmetry.space_group_name_H-M   'P 1'
#
loop_
_entity.id
_entity.type
_entity.pdbx_description
1 polymer ?
#
loop_
_entity_poly.entity_id
_entity_poly.type
_entity_poly.pdbx_seq_one_letter_code
_entity_poly.pdbx_strand_id
1 'polypeptide(L)'
;MPTRRAFLCAAGLAASGDRLRLTDTKGEKVAVSYGGTTLLEYRYSAARPKTYIHPLCLAGGQPVTLDAPKDHVHHRGLMVAWSEVNGIDFWGETNPARHGQIVHRKFERLREAPAAEIVSLNHWIAEGKLLLVERRTVRVPPPGSDGVWLEWITELNAATEPVKLAAGEHVYDGLGIRFVPSMDGGNVLNSNGTASIEKANGENATWCAYHGAGSGVAFFDHPGNPRHPNAFFVMNKAFGYMSAAPTFREPFDLALNQSIRFHWGVLAFSGDPKTEALQRRFQSWRKENR
;
A
#
# COMPACT_ATOMS: atom_id res chain seq x y z
N MET A 1 19.69 -66.91 -5.98
CA MET A 1 18.96 -65.72 -6.47
C MET A 1 18.90 -64.68 -5.36
N PRO A 2 19.55 -63.51 -5.46
CA PRO A 2 19.50 -62.50 -4.44
C PRO A 2 18.34 -61.55 -4.69
N THR A 3 17.52 -61.36 -3.66
CA THR A 3 16.37 -60.43 -3.59
C THR A 3 16.84 -58.97 -3.57
N ARG A 4 16.41 -58.19 -4.57
CA ARG A 4 16.57 -56.72 -4.61
C ARG A 4 15.71 -56.06 -3.56
N ARG A 5 16.29 -55.46 -2.54
CA ARG A 5 15.62 -54.46 -1.67
C ARG A 5 15.48 -53.15 -2.43
N ALA A 6 14.25 -52.73 -2.69
CA ALA A 6 13.93 -51.39 -3.16
C ALA A 6 14.07 -50.40 -2.00
N PHE A 7 15.01 -49.47 -2.10
CA PHE A 7 15.05 -48.30 -1.21
C PHE A 7 14.00 -47.29 -1.72
N LEU A 8 12.90 -47.16 -0.98
CA LEU A 8 12.00 -45.99 -1.10
C LEU A 8 12.71 -44.80 -0.45
N CYS A 9 13.21 -43.88 -1.26
CA CYS A 9 13.50 -42.52 -0.82
C CYS A 9 12.16 -41.80 -0.56
N ALA A 10 11.75 -41.75 0.68
CA ALA A 10 10.73 -40.80 1.10
C ALA A 10 11.32 -39.40 1.01
N ALA A 11 10.97 -38.65 -0.05
CA ALA A 11 11.22 -37.22 -0.10
C ALA A 11 10.34 -36.59 1.00
N GLY A 12 10.94 -36.31 2.14
CA GLY A 12 10.32 -35.52 3.19
C GLY A 12 10.04 -34.14 2.63
N LEU A 13 8.75 -33.80 2.42
CA LEU A 13 8.31 -32.41 2.38
C LEU A 13 8.71 -31.81 3.72
N ALA A 14 9.79 -31.05 3.76
CA ALA A 14 10.08 -30.19 4.90
C ALA A 14 8.89 -29.25 5.06
N ALA A 15 8.14 -29.38 6.14
CA ALA A 15 7.13 -28.41 6.53
C ALA A 15 7.83 -27.04 6.52
N SER A 16 7.38 -26.13 5.67
CA SER A 16 7.86 -24.75 5.68
C SER A 16 7.43 -24.17 7.03
N GLY A 17 8.36 -24.12 7.99
CA GLY A 17 8.09 -23.55 9.30
C GLY A 17 7.52 -22.14 9.14
N ASP A 18 6.70 -21.71 10.07
CA ASP A 18 6.05 -20.39 10.10
C ASP A 18 7.09 -19.26 10.11
N ARG A 19 7.54 -18.87 8.93
CA ARG A 19 8.54 -17.82 8.72
C ARG A 19 8.19 -16.96 7.51
N LEU A 20 8.63 -15.71 7.55
CA LEU A 20 8.59 -14.82 6.41
C LEU A 20 9.61 -15.25 5.34
N ARG A 21 9.22 -15.06 4.08
CA ARG A 21 10.05 -15.26 2.90
C ARG A 21 9.87 -14.12 1.92
N LEU A 22 10.97 -13.72 1.28
CA LEU A 22 10.97 -12.82 0.14
C LEU A 22 11.40 -13.60 -1.10
N THR A 23 10.58 -13.51 -2.16
CA THR A 23 10.91 -14.09 -3.46
C THR A 23 10.91 -12.99 -4.50
N ASP A 24 12.10 -12.66 -5.04
CA ASP A 24 12.27 -11.64 -6.08
C ASP A 24 12.24 -12.28 -7.47
N THR A 25 11.15 -12.07 -8.22
CA THR A 25 11.08 -12.34 -9.65
C THR A 25 11.62 -11.11 -10.38
N LYS A 26 12.89 -11.19 -10.79
CA LYS A 26 13.65 -10.06 -11.34
C LYS A 26 12.95 -9.31 -12.44
N GLY A 27 12.82 -7.97 -12.27
CA GLY A 27 12.16 -7.09 -13.22
C GLY A 27 10.63 -7.12 -13.17
N GLU A 28 10.03 -7.86 -12.23
CA GLU A 28 8.58 -8.01 -12.12
C GLU A 28 8.05 -7.66 -10.73
N LYS A 29 8.44 -8.45 -9.69
CA LYS A 29 7.85 -8.36 -8.37
C LYS A 29 8.73 -8.96 -7.27
N VAL A 30 8.51 -8.49 -6.04
CA VAL A 30 8.96 -9.16 -4.81
C VAL A 30 7.71 -9.66 -4.07
N ALA A 31 7.59 -10.98 -3.92
CA ALA A 31 6.53 -11.59 -3.12
C ALA A 31 6.97 -11.73 -1.66
N VAL A 32 6.09 -11.39 -0.73
CA VAL A 32 6.21 -11.65 0.71
C VAL A 32 5.25 -12.76 1.06
N SER A 33 5.75 -13.84 1.65
CA SER A 33 4.93 -14.97 2.12
C SER A 33 5.25 -15.34 3.57
N TYR A 34 4.30 -15.98 4.24
CA TYR A 34 4.43 -16.53 5.59
C TYR A 34 3.85 -17.93 5.64
N GLY A 35 4.60 -18.90 6.14
CA GLY A 35 4.16 -20.30 6.16
C GLY A 35 3.75 -20.86 4.79
N GLY A 36 4.32 -20.34 3.69
CA GLY A 36 3.97 -20.72 2.31
C GLY A 36 2.77 -19.95 1.72
N THR A 37 2.04 -19.15 2.52
CA THR A 37 0.93 -18.31 2.04
C THR A 37 1.43 -16.92 1.63
N THR A 38 1.07 -16.48 0.43
CA THR A 38 1.38 -15.11 -0.04
C THR A 38 0.58 -14.08 0.76
N LEU A 39 1.28 -13.11 1.34
CA LEU A 39 0.69 -11.97 2.05
C LEU A 39 0.54 -10.76 1.12
N LEU A 40 1.56 -10.50 0.29
CA LEU A 40 1.53 -9.45 -0.70
C LEU A 40 2.58 -9.66 -1.80
N GLU A 41 2.40 -8.94 -2.93
CA GLU A 41 3.42 -8.81 -3.98
C GLU A 41 3.68 -7.32 -4.25
N TYR A 42 4.92 -6.88 -4.07
CA TYR A 42 5.38 -5.56 -4.48
C TYR A 42 5.78 -5.61 -5.95
N ARG A 43 5.02 -4.95 -6.81
CA ARG A 43 5.20 -4.93 -8.27
C ARG A 43 6.05 -3.73 -8.69
N TYR A 44 7.13 -3.99 -9.45
CA TYR A 44 8.10 -2.98 -9.83
C TYR A 44 8.55 -3.06 -11.30
N SER A 45 7.80 -3.76 -12.14
CA SER A 45 8.10 -3.90 -13.56
C SER A 45 8.12 -2.55 -14.29
N ALA A 46 9.17 -2.33 -15.08
CA ALA A 46 9.28 -1.14 -15.94
C ALA A 46 8.20 -1.08 -17.06
N ALA A 47 7.48 -2.19 -17.30
CA ALA A 47 6.33 -2.20 -18.20
C ALA A 47 5.07 -1.57 -17.59
N ARG A 48 5.14 -1.14 -16.31
CA ARG A 48 4.05 -0.48 -15.60
C ARG A 48 4.41 0.97 -15.31
N PRO A 49 3.45 1.90 -15.36
CA PRO A 49 3.75 3.32 -15.12
C PRO A 49 4.03 3.65 -13.65
N LYS A 50 3.75 2.75 -12.71
CA LYS A 50 4.06 2.94 -11.28
C LYS A 50 4.36 1.63 -10.58
N THR A 51 5.00 1.74 -9.40
CA THR A 51 5.22 0.63 -8.47
C THR A 51 4.09 0.57 -7.43
N TYR A 52 3.63 -0.64 -7.09
CA TYR A 52 2.45 -0.84 -6.23
C TYR A 52 2.45 -2.23 -5.59
N ILE A 53 1.49 -2.49 -4.70
CA ILE A 53 1.24 -3.80 -4.11
C ILE A 53 -0.04 -4.40 -4.69
N HIS A 54 0.08 -5.60 -5.30
CA HIS A 54 -1.03 -6.44 -5.70
C HIS A 54 -0.57 -7.87 -5.97
N PRO A 55 -1.25 -8.90 -5.36
CA PRO A 55 -2.30 -8.73 -4.37
C PRO A 55 -1.78 -8.26 -3.01
N LEU A 56 -2.64 -7.63 -2.20
CA LEU A 56 -2.59 -7.63 -0.75
C LEU A 56 -3.61 -8.65 -0.29
N CYS A 57 -3.21 -9.57 0.61
CA CYS A 57 -4.05 -10.69 1.04
C CYS A 57 -4.34 -10.65 2.54
N LEU A 58 -5.43 -11.28 2.94
CA LEU A 58 -5.67 -11.72 4.31
C LEU A 58 -4.67 -12.81 4.70
N ALA A 59 -4.55 -13.13 5.99
CA ALA A 59 -3.64 -14.17 6.49
C ALA A 59 -3.90 -15.56 5.86
N GLY A 60 -5.12 -15.83 5.41
CA GLY A 60 -5.50 -17.04 4.68
C GLY A 60 -5.20 -17.01 3.16
N GLY A 61 -4.57 -15.95 2.65
CA GLY A 61 -4.19 -15.83 1.24
C GLY A 61 -5.28 -15.25 0.32
N GLN A 62 -6.48 -14.90 0.83
CA GLN A 62 -7.53 -14.29 0.03
C GLN A 62 -7.18 -12.84 -0.29
N PRO A 63 -7.18 -12.41 -1.57
CA PRO A 63 -6.86 -11.03 -1.94
C PRO A 63 -7.97 -10.06 -1.52
N VAL A 64 -7.57 -8.86 -1.08
CA VAL A 64 -8.48 -7.73 -0.81
C VAL A 64 -8.31 -6.59 -1.81
N THR A 65 -7.33 -6.68 -2.70
CA THR A 65 -7.06 -5.65 -3.73
C THR A 65 -7.42 -6.12 -5.12
N LEU A 66 -7.76 -5.17 -6.00
CA LEU A 66 -7.99 -5.36 -7.44
C LEU A 66 -6.95 -4.56 -8.23
N ASP A 67 -6.39 -5.14 -9.31
CA ASP A 67 -5.41 -4.50 -10.18
C ASP A 67 -5.99 -4.24 -11.57
N ALA A 68 -5.89 -3.01 -12.02
CA ALA A 68 -6.23 -2.56 -13.37
C ALA A 68 -7.58 -3.04 -13.89
N PRO A 69 -8.69 -2.81 -13.17
CA PRO A 69 -10.02 -3.14 -13.70
C PRO A 69 -10.30 -2.35 -14.97
N LYS A 70 -11.16 -2.90 -15.85
CA LYS A 70 -11.44 -2.30 -17.17
C LYS A 70 -11.97 -0.87 -17.10
N ASP A 71 -12.72 -0.56 -16.05
CA ASP A 71 -13.31 0.76 -15.79
C ASP A 71 -12.28 1.79 -15.33
N HIS A 72 -11.21 1.35 -14.61
CA HIS A 72 -10.17 2.21 -14.03
C HIS A 72 -8.81 1.51 -14.07
N VAL A 73 -8.21 1.41 -15.27
CA VAL A 73 -6.93 0.70 -15.49
C VAL A 73 -5.76 1.25 -14.66
N HIS A 74 -5.88 2.49 -14.19
CA HIS A 74 -4.89 3.16 -13.34
C HIS A 74 -5.03 2.82 -11.84
N HIS A 75 -6.07 2.11 -11.41
CA HIS A 75 -6.19 1.61 -10.04
C HIS A 75 -5.33 0.35 -9.88
N ARG A 76 -4.20 0.48 -9.18
CA ARG A 76 -3.15 -0.55 -9.07
C ARG A 76 -3.09 -1.18 -7.67
N GLY A 77 -4.19 -1.79 -7.24
CA GLY A 77 -4.21 -2.44 -5.92
C GLY A 77 -4.02 -1.43 -4.78
N LEU A 78 -2.90 -1.53 -4.05
CA LEU A 78 -2.46 -0.57 -3.02
C LEU A 78 -1.27 0.21 -3.58
N MET A 79 -1.40 1.53 -3.72
CA MET A 79 -0.42 2.39 -4.41
C MET A 79 -0.29 3.76 -3.76
N VAL A 80 0.85 4.42 -3.98
CA VAL A 80 1.05 5.84 -3.67
C VAL A 80 1.22 6.59 -4.97
N ALA A 81 0.42 7.64 -5.18
CA ALA A 81 0.51 8.52 -6.32
C ALA A 81 -0.17 9.88 -6.04
N TRP A 82 0.15 10.87 -6.86
CA TRP A 82 -0.50 12.18 -6.91
C TRP A 82 -0.95 12.49 -8.34
N SER A 83 -2.13 13.07 -8.47
CA SER A 83 -2.68 13.50 -9.76
C SER A 83 -2.11 14.82 -10.24
N GLU A 84 -1.49 15.61 -9.34
CA GLU A 84 -0.82 16.85 -9.67
C GLU A 84 0.54 17.00 -8.97
N VAL A 85 1.62 16.73 -9.72
CA VAL A 85 3.00 17.01 -9.33
C VAL A 85 3.55 18.03 -10.31
N ASN A 86 3.60 19.31 -9.94
CA ASN A 86 3.86 20.44 -10.87
C ASN A 86 2.90 20.43 -12.07
N GLY A 87 1.62 20.07 -11.86
CA GLY A 87 0.61 19.99 -12.92
C GLY A 87 0.66 18.72 -13.78
N ILE A 88 1.55 17.75 -13.43
CA ILE A 88 1.68 16.48 -14.14
C ILE A 88 0.99 15.38 -13.34
N ASP A 89 0.22 14.53 -14.03
CA ASP A 89 -0.53 13.43 -13.43
C ASP A 89 0.32 12.16 -13.33
N PHE A 90 0.61 11.74 -12.08
CA PHE A 90 1.23 10.45 -11.75
C PHE A 90 0.23 9.40 -11.29
N TRP A 91 -1.04 9.78 -11.17
CA TRP A 91 -2.13 8.89 -10.77
C TRP A 91 -2.72 8.14 -11.97
N GLY A 92 -3.11 8.87 -13.00
CA GLY A 92 -3.71 8.31 -14.22
C GLY A 92 -2.73 7.52 -15.08
N GLU A 93 -3.25 6.77 -16.06
CA GLU A 93 -2.45 5.94 -16.99
C GLU A 93 -3.03 5.92 -18.41
N THR A 94 -4.10 6.70 -18.65
CA THR A 94 -4.85 6.64 -19.91
C THR A 94 -4.30 7.55 -21.00
N ASN A 95 -3.48 8.53 -20.63
CA ASN A 95 -2.85 9.45 -21.60
C ASN A 95 -1.34 9.58 -21.32
N PRO A 96 -0.49 8.75 -21.96
CA PRO A 96 0.96 8.74 -21.72
C PRO A 96 1.65 10.08 -21.97
N ALA A 97 1.07 10.96 -22.81
CA ALA A 97 1.63 12.28 -23.10
C ALA A 97 1.42 13.30 -21.96
N ARG A 98 0.57 12.98 -20.97
CA ARG A 98 0.26 13.85 -19.81
C ARG A 98 0.58 13.21 -18.48
N HIS A 99 1.00 11.95 -18.48
CA HIS A 99 1.24 11.19 -17.27
C HIS A 99 2.72 11.05 -16.98
N GLY A 100 3.08 11.23 -15.72
CA GLY A 100 4.37 10.85 -15.20
C GLY A 100 4.45 9.34 -14.93
N GLN A 101 5.67 8.88 -14.67
CA GLN A 101 5.96 7.49 -14.34
C GLN A 101 6.72 7.41 -13.01
N ILE A 102 6.36 6.42 -12.18
CA ILE A 102 7.05 6.09 -10.94
C ILE A 102 7.88 4.82 -11.19
N VAL A 103 9.14 5.01 -11.58
CA VAL A 103 10.01 3.94 -12.08
C VAL A 103 10.92 3.44 -10.97
N HIS A 104 10.86 2.13 -10.70
CA HIS A 104 11.83 1.48 -9.82
C HIS A 104 13.25 1.58 -10.38
N ARG A 105 14.21 1.92 -9.54
CA ARG A 105 15.64 2.03 -9.91
C ARG A 105 16.47 0.91 -9.31
N LYS A 106 16.33 0.68 -8.02
CA LYS A 106 17.04 -0.37 -7.29
C LYS A 106 16.35 -0.68 -5.97
N PHE A 107 16.59 -1.86 -5.45
CA PHE A 107 16.37 -2.14 -4.03
C PHE A 107 17.61 -1.73 -3.23
N GLU A 108 17.40 -0.94 -2.17
CA GLU A 108 18.44 -0.66 -1.17
C GLU A 108 18.49 -1.75 -0.11
N ARG A 109 17.34 -2.41 0.11
CA ARG A 109 17.24 -3.54 1.05
C ARG A 109 16.12 -4.49 0.68
N LEU A 110 16.42 -5.78 0.75
CA LEU A 110 15.47 -6.88 0.84
C LEU A 110 15.86 -7.72 2.04
N ARG A 111 14.98 -7.86 3.04
CA ARG A 111 15.25 -8.58 4.29
C ARG A 111 14.01 -9.37 4.72
N GLU A 112 14.20 -10.61 5.20
CA GLU A 112 13.10 -11.49 5.61
C GLU A 112 12.74 -11.37 7.10
N ALA A 113 13.70 -11.13 7.98
CA ALA A 113 13.50 -11.19 9.43
C ALA A 113 14.14 -10.01 10.17
N PRO A 114 13.61 -9.61 11.34
CA PRO A 114 12.41 -10.14 12.05
C PRO A 114 11.09 -9.78 11.39
N ALA A 115 11.06 -8.80 10.49
CA ALA A 115 9.98 -8.44 9.59
C ALA A 115 10.51 -8.44 8.16
N ALA A 116 9.69 -8.84 7.20
CA ALA A 116 10.03 -8.64 5.79
C ALA A 116 10.12 -7.13 5.51
N GLU A 117 11.19 -6.72 4.84
CA GLU A 117 11.44 -5.30 4.54
C GLU A 117 11.89 -5.16 3.09
N ILE A 118 11.18 -4.34 2.34
CA ILE A 118 11.48 -3.94 0.97
C ILE A 118 11.77 -2.45 0.99
N VAL A 119 13.02 -2.05 0.72
CA VAL A 119 13.40 -0.63 0.55
C VAL A 119 13.72 -0.41 -0.91
N SER A 120 12.88 0.35 -1.60
CA SER A 120 12.95 0.64 -3.03
C SER A 120 13.25 2.11 -3.26
N LEU A 121 14.24 2.39 -4.13
CA LEU A 121 14.45 3.71 -4.70
C LEU A 121 13.67 3.81 -6.00
N ASN A 122 12.77 4.80 -6.08
CA ASN A 122 11.95 5.07 -7.26
C ASN A 122 12.20 6.48 -7.76
N HIS A 123 12.12 6.67 -9.07
CA HIS A 123 12.16 7.97 -9.71
C HIS A 123 10.79 8.34 -10.26
N TRP A 124 10.32 9.53 -9.96
CA TRP A 124 9.13 10.13 -10.53
C TRP A 124 9.55 10.99 -11.71
N ILE A 125 9.25 10.50 -12.89
CA ILE A 125 9.77 11.05 -14.15
C ILE A 125 8.60 11.45 -15.03
N ALA A 126 8.68 12.64 -15.62
CA ALA A 126 7.75 13.12 -16.63
C ALA A 126 8.50 13.91 -17.71
N GLU A 127 8.16 13.72 -18.98
CA GLU A 127 8.78 14.41 -20.12
C GLU A 127 10.33 14.35 -20.11
N GLY A 128 10.87 13.22 -19.64
CA GLY A 128 12.32 13.02 -19.52
C GLY A 128 12.97 13.73 -18.31
N LYS A 129 12.20 14.47 -17.49
CA LYS A 129 12.69 15.15 -16.28
C LYS A 129 12.45 14.31 -15.03
N LEU A 130 13.42 14.29 -14.14
CA LEU A 130 13.30 13.71 -12.80
C LEU A 130 12.74 14.78 -11.85
N LEU A 131 11.48 14.65 -11.43
CA LEU A 131 10.85 15.58 -10.49
C LEU A 131 11.11 15.19 -9.04
N LEU A 132 10.86 13.93 -8.70
CA LEU A 132 11.02 13.43 -7.33
C LEU A 132 11.89 12.16 -7.31
N VAL A 133 12.71 12.06 -6.28
CA VAL A 133 13.32 10.79 -5.86
C VAL A 133 12.53 10.29 -4.65
N GLU A 134 11.99 9.09 -4.75
CA GLU A 134 11.26 8.44 -3.69
C GLU A 134 12.06 7.30 -3.08
N ARG A 135 12.26 7.33 -1.77
CA ARG A 135 12.69 6.19 -0.99
C ARG A 135 11.46 5.58 -0.32
N ARG A 136 11.04 4.42 -0.81
CA ARG A 136 9.86 3.69 -0.31
C ARG A 136 10.30 2.53 0.55
N THR A 137 9.72 2.42 1.75
CA THR A 137 9.88 1.25 2.61
C THR A 137 8.53 0.57 2.81
N VAL A 138 8.47 -0.72 2.55
CA VAL A 138 7.35 -1.60 2.92
C VAL A 138 7.88 -2.60 3.93
N ARG A 139 7.31 -2.60 5.14
CA ARG A 139 7.69 -3.49 6.24
C ARG A 139 6.50 -4.35 6.64
N VAL A 140 6.69 -5.66 6.69
CA VAL A 140 5.64 -6.65 6.95
C VAL A 140 6.12 -7.61 8.04
N PRO A 141 5.65 -7.49 9.29
CA PRO A 141 5.91 -8.48 10.31
C PRO A 141 5.12 -9.79 10.04
N PRO A 142 5.42 -10.88 10.74
CA PRO A 142 4.54 -12.05 10.73
C PRO A 142 3.09 -11.67 11.01
N PRO A 143 2.10 -12.30 10.34
CA PRO A 143 0.69 -12.04 10.60
C PRO A 143 0.34 -12.22 12.08
N GLY A 144 -0.43 -11.27 12.63
CA GLY A 144 -0.97 -11.35 13.98
C GLY A 144 -2.37 -11.95 14.00
N SER A 145 -2.94 -12.10 15.21
CA SER A 145 -4.32 -12.54 15.38
C SER A 145 -5.35 -11.54 14.84
N ASP A 146 -4.95 -10.31 14.61
CA ASP A 146 -5.78 -9.23 14.06
C ASP A 146 -5.68 -9.11 12.52
N GLY A 147 -4.74 -9.83 11.89
CA GLY A 147 -4.60 -9.88 10.44
C GLY A 147 -3.18 -9.68 9.91
N VAL A 148 -3.10 -9.25 8.66
CA VAL A 148 -1.85 -8.92 7.97
C VAL A 148 -1.60 -7.43 8.12
N TRP A 149 -0.52 -7.09 8.82
CA TRP A 149 -0.04 -5.73 9.01
C TRP A 149 1.08 -5.39 8.04
N LEU A 150 1.07 -4.19 7.49
CA LEU A 150 2.22 -3.61 6.82
C LEU A 150 2.38 -2.14 7.19
N GLU A 151 3.62 -1.66 7.19
CA GLU A 151 3.96 -0.25 7.23
C GLU A 151 4.40 0.19 5.83
N TRP A 152 3.84 1.30 5.36
CA TRP A 152 4.24 1.96 4.13
C TRP A 152 4.84 3.32 4.47
N ILE A 153 6.12 3.50 4.15
CA ILE A 153 6.82 4.77 4.33
C ILE A 153 7.26 5.28 2.97
N THR A 154 6.93 6.52 2.67
CA THR A 154 7.33 7.23 1.44
C THR A 154 8.08 8.49 1.84
N GLU A 155 9.33 8.61 1.42
CA GLU A 155 10.15 9.82 1.52
C GLU A 155 10.34 10.36 0.12
N LEU A 156 9.75 11.54 -0.17
CA LEU A 156 9.81 12.21 -1.46
C LEU A 156 10.77 13.40 -1.37
N ASN A 157 11.76 13.43 -2.24
CA ASN A 157 12.72 14.53 -2.34
C ASN A 157 12.55 15.25 -3.67
N ALA A 158 12.41 16.59 -3.66
CA ALA A 158 12.38 17.43 -4.85
C ALA A 158 13.79 17.47 -5.49
N ALA A 159 13.96 16.77 -6.63
CA ALA A 159 15.28 16.37 -7.11
C ALA A 159 15.98 17.41 -8.00
N THR A 160 15.25 18.07 -8.88
CA THR A 160 15.84 18.95 -9.92
C THR A 160 15.24 20.36 -9.92
N GLU A 161 14.08 20.53 -9.35
CA GLU A 161 13.37 21.82 -9.24
C GLU A 161 12.44 21.78 -8.01
N PRO A 162 11.90 22.91 -7.53
CA PRO A 162 10.84 22.93 -6.54
C PRO A 162 9.63 22.14 -7.02
N VAL A 163 8.99 21.40 -6.11
CA VAL A 163 7.84 20.56 -6.45
C VAL A 163 6.62 20.92 -5.61
N LYS A 164 5.50 21.12 -6.29
CA LYS A 164 4.18 21.22 -5.69
C LYS A 164 3.47 19.89 -5.81
N LEU A 165 3.17 19.26 -4.65
CA LEU A 165 2.28 18.10 -4.55
C LEU A 165 0.87 18.61 -4.30
N ALA A 166 -0.02 18.48 -5.25
CA ALA A 166 -1.40 18.91 -5.14
C ALA A 166 -2.36 17.77 -5.46
N ALA A 167 -3.58 17.89 -5.00
CA ALA A 167 -4.66 17.02 -5.44
C ALA A 167 -5.34 17.62 -6.66
N GLY A 168 -5.72 16.76 -7.60
CA GLY A 168 -6.61 17.10 -8.68
C GLY A 168 -8.07 17.24 -8.22
N GLU A 169 -8.99 17.26 -9.17
CA GLU A 169 -10.42 17.45 -8.93
C GLU A 169 -11.02 16.47 -7.91
N HIS A 170 -10.49 15.25 -7.84
CA HIS A 170 -11.06 14.17 -7.03
C HIS A 170 -10.49 14.05 -5.60
N VAL A 171 -9.44 14.78 -5.27
CA VAL A 171 -8.80 14.91 -3.95
C VAL A 171 -8.40 13.59 -3.23
N TYR A 172 -8.19 12.51 -3.97
CA TYR A 172 -7.89 11.16 -3.42
C TYR A 172 -6.39 10.82 -3.35
N ASP A 173 -5.51 11.78 -3.59
CA ASP A 173 -4.07 11.57 -3.75
C ASP A 173 -3.38 11.17 -2.44
N GLY A 174 -2.39 10.30 -2.55
CA GLY A 174 -1.65 9.72 -1.43
C GLY A 174 -1.60 8.20 -1.49
N LEU A 175 -1.77 7.52 -0.34
CA LEU A 175 -1.84 6.06 -0.28
C LEU A 175 -3.28 5.60 -0.54
N GLY A 176 -3.52 5.00 -1.71
CA GLY A 176 -4.85 4.56 -2.12
C GLY A 176 -4.96 3.05 -2.34
N ILE A 177 -6.15 2.50 -2.14
CA ILE A 177 -6.48 1.09 -2.34
C ILE A 177 -7.75 0.91 -3.16
N ARG A 178 -7.68 0.11 -4.23
CA ARG A 178 -8.84 -0.43 -4.94
C ARG A 178 -9.19 -1.81 -4.39
N PHE A 179 -10.41 -1.97 -3.90
CA PHE A 179 -10.89 -3.24 -3.35
C PHE A 179 -11.37 -4.21 -4.44
N VAL A 180 -11.39 -5.50 -4.09
CA VAL A 180 -12.00 -6.54 -4.91
C VAL A 180 -13.51 -6.29 -5.06
N PRO A 181 -14.16 -6.73 -6.17
CA PRO A 181 -15.58 -6.46 -6.43
C PRO A 181 -16.54 -6.98 -5.35
N SER A 182 -16.18 -8.04 -4.62
CA SER A 182 -16.99 -8.54 -3.50
C SER A 182 -17.11 -7.55 -2.35
N MET A 183 -16.23 -6.57 -2.26
CA MET A 183 -16.25 -5.50 -1.25
C MET A 183 -16.94 -4.21 -1.74
N ASP A 184 -17.42 -4.16 -2.99
CA ASP A 184 -18.16 -3.02 -3.51
C ASP A 184 -19.47 -2.83 -2.72
N GLY A 185 -19.87 -1.58 -2.49
CA GLY A 185 -21.00 -1.27 -1.62
C GLY A 185 -20.72 -1.46 -0.12
N GLY A 186 -19.47 -1.67 0.27
CA GLY A 186 -19.05 -1.86 1.66
C GLY A 186 -19.29 -0.65 2.55
N ASN A 187 -18.88 -0.78 3.80
CA ASN A 187 -19.07 0.19 4.88
C ASN A 187 -17.73 0.80 5.29
N VAL A 188 -17.80 1.91 6.02
CA VAL A 188 -16.65 2.61 6.60
C VAL A 188 -16.82 2.73 8.10
N LEU A 189 -15.70 2.75 8.81
CA LEU A 189 -15.60 3.13 10.22
C LEU A 189 -14.28 3.86 10.44
N ASN A 190 -14.29 5.02 11.12
CA ASN A 190 -13.06 5.73 11.43
C ASN A 190 -12.87 5.97 12.94
N SER A 191 -11.74 6.57 13.31
CA SER A 191 -11.36 6.80 14.70
C SER A 191 -12.28 7.76 15.46
N ASN A 192 -13.11 8.54 14.75
CA ASN A 192 -14.10 9.44 15.33
C ASN A 192 -15.46 8.76 15.56
N GLY A 193 -15.58 7.46 15.19
CA GLY A 193 -16.83 6.71 15.26
C GLY A 193 -17.76 6.95 14.07
N THR A 194 -17.28 7.65 13.04
CA THR A 194 -18.06 7.90 11.83
C THR A 194 -18.19 6.62 11.00
N ALA A 195 -19.43 6.21 10.71
CA ALA A 195 -19.79 5.02 9.93
C ALA A 195 -20.56 5.33 8.64
N SER A 196 -20.69 6.59 8.26
CA SER A 196 -21.30 7.03 7.00
C SER A 196 -20.20 7.37 5.99
N ILE A 197 -20.31 6.85 4.77
CA ILE A 197 -19.37 7.15 3.66
C ILE A 197 -19.34 8.67 3.40
N GLU A 198 -20.48 9.32 3.32
CA GLU A 198 -20.57 10.74 3.00
C GLU A 198 -19.92 11.63 4.06
N LYS A 199 -20.01 11.23 5.34
CA LYS A 199 -19.40 11.97 6.45
C LYS A 199 -17.91 11.66 6.62
N ALA A 200 -17.52 10.40 6.41
CA ALA A 200 -16.12 9.98 6.51
C ALA A 200 -15.26 10.50 5.36
N ASN A 201 -15.87 10.76 4.18
CA ASN A 201 -15.16 11.30 3.03
C ASN A 201 -14.69 12.74 3.31
N GLY A 202 -13.37 12.91 3.36
CA GLY A 202 -12.71 14.18 3.71
C GLY A 202 -12.60 14.44 5.22
N GLU A 203 -13.07 13.55 6.08
CA GLU A 203 -12.88 13.68 7.53
C GLU A 203 -11.46 13.37 7.95
N ASN A 204 -10.87 14.21 8.81
CA ASN A 204 -9.58 13.95 9.42
C ASN A 204 -9.73 12.90 10.52
N ALA A 205 -8.94 11.82 10.45
CA ALA A 205 -9.00 10.74 11.42
C ALA A 205 -7.62 10.10 11.62
N THR A 206 -7.37 9.50 12.78
CA THR A 206 -6.11 8.80 13.04
C THR A 206 -6.06 7.43 12.36
N TRP A 207 -7.20 6.86 12.04
CA TRP A 207 -7.37 5.67 11.21
C TRP A 207 -8.75 5.67 10.56
N CYS A 208 -8.83 5.00 9.40
CA CYS A 208 -10.07 4.74 8.69
C CYS A 208 -10.06 3.32 8.16
N ALA A 209 -11.17 2.58 8.36
CA ALA A 209 -11.36 1.22 7.89
C ALA A 209 -12.50 1.16 6.88
N TYR A 210 -12.25 0.48 5.75
CA TYR A 210 -13.28 0.07 4.80
C TYR A 210 -13.48 -1.44 4.90
N HIS A 211 -14.74 -1.91 4.94
CA HIS A 211 -15.04 -3.32 5.11
C HIS A 211 -16.29 -3.76 4.34
N GLY A 212 -16.32 -5.02 3.93
CA GLY A 212 -17.44 -5.65 3.23
C GLY A 212 -17.14 -7.12 2.95
N ALA A 213 -18.17 -7.92 2.75
CA ALA A 213 -18.06 -9.36 2.45
C ALA A 213 -17.17 -10.15 3.43
N GLY A 214 -17.21 -9.80 4.74
CA GLY A 214 -16.47 -10.50 5.78
C GLY A 214 -14.96 -10.21 5.80
N SER A 215 -14.51 -9.15 5.14
CA SER A 215 -13.12 -8.68 5.14
C SER A 215 -13.03 -7.16 5.19
N GLY A 216 -11.87 -6.63 5.57
CA GLY A 216 -11.64 -5.20 5.61
C GLY A 216 -10.17 -4.81 5.52
N VAL A 217 -9.95 -3.52 5.27
CA VAL A 217 -8.64 -2.89 5.36
C VAL A 217 -8.76 -1.61 6.15
N ALA A 218 -7.89 -1.42 7.14
CA ALA A 218 -7.76 -0.17 7.87
C ALA A 218 -6.45 0.52 7.51
N PHE A 219 -6.49 1.83 7.24
CA PHE A 219 -5.33 2.69 7.13
C PHE A 219 -5.16 3.49 8.41
N PHE A 220 -3.91 3.65 8.83
CA PHE A 220 -3.52 4.39 10.03
C PHE A 220 -2.56 5.51 9.63
N ASP A 221 -2.90 6.73 10.04
CA ASP A 221 -2.08 7.91 9.81
C ASP A 221 -1.10 8.12 10.96
N HIS A 222 0.22 8.11 10.68
CA HIS A 222 1.24 8.20 11.73
C HIS A 222 1.29 9.62 12.31
N PRO A 223 1.45 9.78 13.66
CA PRO A 223 1.53 11.11 14.30
C PRO A 223 2.67 12.01 13.78
N GLY A 224 3.71 11.43 13.19
CA GLY A 224 4.80 12.16 12.56
C GLY A 224 4.51 12.61 11.12
N ASN A 225 3.35 12.30 10.57
CA ASN A 225 2.98 12.78 9.24
C ASN A 225 2.70 14.29 9.26
N PRO A 226 3.08 15.02 8.22
CA PRO A 226 2.68 16.41 8.08
C PRO A 226 1.16 16.54 8.16
N ARG A 227 0.66 17.54 8.93
CA ARG A 227 -0.78 17.83 9.14
C ARG A 227 -1.58 16.70 9.80
N HIS A 228 -0.92 15.77 10.50
CA HIS A 228 -1.62 14.70 11.24
C HIS A 228 -2.69 15.25 12.20
N PRO A 229 -3.90 14.61 12.29
CA PRO A 229 -4.39 13.54 11.45
C PRO A 229 -4.84 14.05 10.08
N ASN A 230 -4.48 13.31 9.01
CA ASN A 230 -4.86 13.66 7.67
C ASN A 230 -6.30 13.24 7.33
N ALA A 231 -6.84 13.81 6.24
CA ALA A 231 -8.13 13.41 5.72
C ALA A 231 -8.06 12.04 5.03
N PHE A 232 -9.20 11.33 5.02
CA PHE A 232 -9.38 10.13 4.22
C PHE A 232 -10.40 10.40 3.11
N PHE A 233 -10.08 9.93 1.90
CA PHE A 233 -11.07 9.81 0.84
C PHE A 233 -11.67 8.42 0.88
N VAL A 234 -13.00 8.31 0.82
CA VAL A 234 -13.71 7.02 0.86
C VAL A 234 -14.89 7.05 -0.10
N MET A 235 -15.07 5.99 -0.89
CA MET A 235 -16.25 5.78 -1.70
C MET A 235 -16.63 4.30 -1.77
N ASN A 236 -17.93 4.00 -1.92
CA ASN A 236 -18.44 2.65 -2.08
C ASN A 236 -19.45 2.50 -3.24
N LYS A 237 -19.86 3.60 -3.87
CA LYS A 237 -20.73 3.58 -5.07
C LYS A 237 -19.87 3.44 -6.30
N ALA A 238 -20.37 2.67 -7.27
CA ALA A 238 -19.68 2.15 -8.43
C ALA A 238 -18.61 1.11 -8.08
N PHE A 239 -17.80 1.34 -7.03
CA PHE A 239 -16.78 0.40 -6.51
C PHE A 239 -16.28 0.84 -5.14
N GLY A 240 -15.66 -0.09 -4.41
CA GLY A 240 -14.98 0.20 -3.14
C GLY A 240 -13.60 0.82 -3.37
N TYR A 241 -13.36 2.00 -2.78
CA TYR A 241 -12.07 2.69 -2.81
C TYR A 241 -11.85 3.50 -1.52
N MET A 242 -10.59 3.53 -1.05
CA MET A 242 -10.19 4.35 0.08
C MET A 242 -8.77 4.87 -0.13
N SER A 243 -8.49 6.10 0.32
CA SER A 243 -7.12 6.60 0.42
C SER A 243 -6.88 7.44 1.67
N ALA A 244 -5.64 7.40 2.19
CA ALA A 244 -5.10 8.41 3.07
C ALA A 244 -4.66 9.58 2.19
N ALA A 245 -5.36 10.70 2.29
CA ALA A 245 -5.30 11.82 1.33
C ALA A 245 -4.71 13.10 1.98
N PRO A 246 -3.38 13.19 2.16
CA PRO A 246 -2.76 14.31 2.87
C PRO A 246 -2.89 15.65 2.12
N THR A 247 -3.18 15.64 0.84
CA THR A 247 -3.43 16.82 0.01
C THR A 247 -4.90 17.11 -0.22
N PHE A 248 -5.80 16.45 0.52
CA PHE A 248 -7.26 16.63 0.36
C PHE A 248 -7.73 18.10 0.40
N ARG A 249 -7.10 18.94 1.23
CA ARG A 249 -7.48 20.36 1.39
C ARG A 249 -6.46 21.32 0.81
N GLU A 250 -5.18 21.01 0.94
CA GLU A 250 -4.10 21.92 0.61
C GLU A 250 -2.90 21.19 0.02
N PRO A 251 -2.21 21.74 -0.97
CA PRO A 251 -0.99 21.19 -1.51
C PRO A 251 0.18 21.28 -0.53
N PHE A 252 1.24 20.53 -0.80
CA PHE A 252 2.56 20.71 -0.21
C PHE A 252 3.51 21.32 -1.23
N ASP A 253 4.22 22.36 -0.83
CA ASP A 253 5.28 22.96 -1.63
C ASP A 253 6.64 22.53 -1.07
N LEU A 254 7.45 21.89 -1.91
CA LEU A 254 8.81 21.44 -1.59
C LEU A 254 9.82 22.31 -2.34
N ALA A 255 10.70 22.97 -1.61
CA ALA A 255 11.86 23.62 -2.22
C ALA A 255 12.78 22.56 -2.85
N LEU A 256 13.63 22.97 -3.79
CA LEU A 256 14.68 22.10 -4.35
C LEU A 256 15.49 21.43 -3.21
N ASN A 257 15.71 20.14 -3.31
CA ASN A 257 16.35 19.27 -2.31
C ASN A 257 15.60 19.12 -0.98
N GLN A 258 14.41 19.71 -0.83
CA GLN A 258 13.57 19.46 0.33
C GLN A 258 12.89 18.11 0.22
N SER A 259 12.75 17.43 1.36
CA SER A 259 12.05 16.15 1.47
C SER A 259 10.78 16.29 2.29
N ILE A 260 9.78 15.48 1.94
CA ILE A 260 8.58 15.23 2.74
C ILE A 260 8.46 13.74 2.99
N ARG A 261 8.03 13.36 4.19
CA ARG A 261 7.88 11.95 4.58
C ARG A 261 6.46 11.69 5.04
N PHE A 262 5.90 10.60 4.52
CA PHE A 262 4.63 10.04 4.97
C PHE A 262 4.86 8.62 5.47
N HIS A 263 4.16 8.26 6.54
CA HIS A 263 4.19 6.93 7.15
C HIS A 263 2.78 6.48 7.45
N TRP A 264 2.36 5.37 6.84
CA TRP A 264 1.03 4.79 7.03
C TRP A 264 1.15 3.35 7.50
N GLY A 265 0.28 2.97 8.44
CA GLY A 265 0.00 1.58 8.75
C GLY A 265 -1.16 1.07 7.90
N VAL A 266 -1.11 -0.17 7.48
CA VAL A 266 -2.19 -0.84 6.76
C VAL A 266 -2.45 -2.20 7.41
N LEU A 267 -3.69 -2.47 7.79
CA LEU A 267 -4.13 -3.75 8.36
C LEU A 267 -5.20 -4.37 7.46
N ALA A 268 -4.90 -5.52 6.85
CA ALA A 268 -5.90 -6.35 6.18
C ALA A 268 -6.42 -7.41 7.17
N PHE A 269 -7.73 -7.42 7.43
CA PHE A 269 -8.35 -8.23 8.49
C PHE A 269 -9.61 -8.96 8.00
N SER A 270 -9.97 -10.04 8.69
CA SER A 270 -11.20 -10.78 8.46
C SER A 270 -12.30 -10.32 9.42
N GLY A 271 -13.55 -10.36 8.96
CA GLY A 271 -14.73 -9.95 9.72
C GLY A 271 -14.95 -8.45 9.75
N ASP A 272 -15.80 -7.99 10.66
CA ASP A 272 -16.11 -6.58 10.85
C ASP A 272 -15.08 -5.88 11.74
N PRO A 273 -14.76 -4.59 11.47
CA PRO A 273 -13.85 -3.83 12.28
C PRO A 273 -14.41 -3.61 13.70
N LYS A 274 -13.52 -3.72 14.70
CA LYS A 274 -13.84 -3.38 16.08
C LYS A 274 -13.07 -2.13 16.48
N THR A 275 -13.79 -1.06 16.81
CA THR A 275 -13.21 0.25 17.16
C THR A 275 -12.08 0.11 18.18
N GLU A 276 -12.32 -0.65 19.28
CA GLU A 276 -11.33 -0.80 20.34
C GLU A 276 -10.08 -1.57 19.87
N ALA A 277 -10.24 -2.53 18.94
CA ALA A 277 -9.10 -3.27 18.39
C ALA A 277 -8.25 -2.39 17.48
N LEU A 278 -8.87 -1.62 16.58
CA LEU A 278 -8.17 -0.67 15.71
C LEU A 278 -7.51 0.45 16.53
N GLN A 279 -8.20 0.94 17.56
CA GLN A 279 -7.64 1.96 18.45
C GLN A 279 -6.43 1.43 19.25
N ARG A 280 -6.49 0.18 19.77
CA ARG A 280 -5.33 -0.45 20.42
C ARG A 280 -4.17 -0.63 19.46
N ARG A 281 -4.43 -1.08 18.21
CA ARG A 281 -3.39 -1.20 17.16
C ARG A 281 -2.70 0.14 16.91
N PHE A 282 -3.46 1.22 16.73
CA PHE A 282 -2.92 2.56 16.56
C PHE A 282 -2.04 2.99 17.74
N GLN A 283 -2.52 2.78 18.98
CA GLN A 283 -1.79 3.16 20.18
C GLN A 283 -0.49 2.37 20.37
N SER A 284 -0.44 1.08 20.01
CA SER A 284 0.78 0.28 20.05
C SER A 284 1.77 0.75 18.99
N TRP A 285 1.31 0.85 17.75
CA TRP A 285 2.14 1.23 16.62
C TRP A 285 2.81 2.59 16.77
N ARG A 286 2.07 3.62 17.22
CA ARG A 286 2.64 4.96 17.44
C ARG A 286 3.69 5.02 18.53
N LYS A 287 3.73 4.05 19.47
CA LYS A 287 4.76 3.97 20.52
C LYS A 287 6.04 3.31 20.02
N GLU A 288 5.92 2.33 19.12
CA GLU A 288 7.04 1.60 18.53
C GLU A 288 7.85 2.46 17.55
N ASN A 289 7.24 3.54 17.04
CA ASN A 289 7.80 4.40 16.00
C ASN A 289 8.00 5.87 16.46
N ARG A 290 8.28 6.06 17.76
CA ARG A 290 8.63 7.37 18.36
C ARG A 290 10.07 7.76 18.07
#